data_3a3ef1fa04925f24ce5e981cce609e3c
#
_entry.id   3a3ef1fa04925f24ce5e981cce609e3c
#
_cell.length_a   1.000
_cell.length_b   1.000
_cell.length_c   1.000
_cell.angle_alpha   90.00
_cell.angle_beta   90.00
_cell.angle_gamma   90.00
#
_symmetry.space_group_name_H-M   'P 1'
#
loop_
_entity.id
_entity.type
_entity.pdbx_description
1 polymer ?
#
loop_
_entity_poly.entity_id
_entity_poly.type
_entity_poly.pdbx_seq_one_letter_code
_entity_poly.pdbx_strand_id
1 'polypeptide(L)'
;MVRFDVGDYKMKKKIIGIFGLSLLVVFAVELALRVDGYPPFIWIGSFMSIPSFLIVVAFSGLTYAKKDKYEFYELGTVLKQDMILGGWIGTIIGMILMFNFANNDITTNFGVLLRGLAAAMVTLVYGYMIGNIVESCWPKKTV
;
A
#
# COMPACT_ATOMS: atom_id res chain seq x y z
N MET A 1 -36.98 -7.16 20.37
CA MET A 1 -35.77 -7.93 20.64
C MET A 1 -34.76 -7.58 19.55
N VAL A 2 -33.79 -6.69 19.85
CA VAL A 2 -32.80 -6.20 18.86
C VAL A 2 -31.76 -7.28 18.70
N ARG A 3 -31.72 -7.94 17.54
CA ARG A 3 -30.66 -8.89 17.17
C ARG A 3 -29.40 -8.07 16.90
N PHE A 4 -28.51 -7.99 17.89
CA PHE A 4 -27.16 -7.46 17.66
C PHE A 4 -26.44 -8.38 16.65
N ASP A 5 -26.16 -7.84 15.48
CA ASP A 5 -25.47 -8.58 14.42
C ASP A 5 -23.99 -8.75 14.81
N VAL A 6 -23.63 -9.95 15.24
CA VAL A 6 -22.27 -10.34 15.68
C VAL A 6 -21.26 -10.11 14.54
N GLY A 7 -21.70 -10.12 13.27
CA GLY A 7 -20.88 -9.85 12.10
C GLY A 7 -20.41 -8.39 12.02
N ASP A 8 -21.31 -7.45 12.29
CA ASP A 8 -21.00 -6.01 12.27
C ASP A 8 -19.99 -5.64 13.37
N TYR A 9 -20.12 -6.24 14.56
CA TYR A 9 -19.18 -6.00 15.67
C TYR A 9 -17.75 -6.52 15.36
N LYS A 10 -17.62 -7.71 14.74
CA LYS A 10 -16.32 -8.27 14.35
C LYS A 10 -15.65 -7.43 13.25
N MET A 11 -16.42 -6.91 12.31
CA MET A 11 -15.92 -6.04 11.25
C MET A 11 -15.43 -4.70 11.79
N LYS A 12 -16.19 -4.06 12.67
CA LYS A 12 -15.79 -2.81 13.33
C LYS A 12 -14.49 -2.96 14.13
N LYS A 13 -14.33 -4.05 14.89
CA LYS A 13 -13.08 -4.32 15.62
C LYS A 13 -11.86 -4.44 14.70
N LYS A 14 -11.99 -5.09 13.53
CA LYS A 14 -10.90 -5.22 12.58
C LYS A 14 -10.52 -3.87 11.98
N ILE A 15 -11.50 -3.07 11.58
CA ILE A 15 -11.29 -1.73 11.02
C ILE A 15 -10.59 -0.84 12.06
N ILE A 16 -11.05 -0.85 13.30
CA ILE A 16 -10.44 -0.09 14.41
C ILE A 16 -9.00 -0.55 14.64
N GLY A 17 -8.73 -1.87 14.61
CA GLY A 17 -7.38 -2.41 14.78
C GLY A 17 -6.42 -1.98 13.66
N ILE A 18 -6.85 -2.03 12.40
CA ILE A 18 -6.05 -1.58 11.25
C ILE A 18 -5.80 -0.08 11.30
N PHE A 19 -6.85 0.70 11.61
CA PHE A 19 -6.73 2.14 11.75
C PHE A 19 -5.79 2.53 12.89
N GLY A 20 -5.91 1.88 14.05
CA GLY A 20 -5.03 2.09 15.19
C GLY A 20 -3.58 1.75 14.88
N LEU A 21 -3.33 0.63 14.19
CA LEU A 21 -1.98 0.23 13.78
C LEU A 21 -1.39 1.21 12.76
N SER A 22 -2.17 1.64 11.78
CA SER A 22 -1.75 2.65 10.80
C SER A 22 -1.40 3.97 11.48
N LEU A 23 -2.20 4.42 12.44
CA LEU A 23 -1.98 5.65 13.19
C LEU A 23 -0.71 5.55 14.05
N LEU A 24 -0.44 4.39 14.64
CA LEU A 24 0.76 4.14 15.42
C LEU A 24 2.03 4.17 14.55
N VAL A 25 1.98 3.59 13.35
CA VAL A 25 3.09 3.67 12.38
C VAL A 25 3.35 5.11 11.96
N VAL A 26 2.31 5.87 11.62
CA VAL A 26 2.40 7.30 11.29
C VAL A 26 3.04 8.08 12.44
N PHE A 27 2.59 7.85 13.66
CA PHE A 27 3.13 8.50 14.85
C PHE A 27 4.62 8.14 15.07
N ALA A 28 4.99 6.88 14.89
CA ALA A 28 6.38 6.44 15.04
C ALA A 28 7.30 7.10 14.00
N VAL A 29 6.88 7.21 12.74
CA VAL A 29 7.62 7.91 11.68
C VAL A 29 7.76 9.40 11.99
N GLU A 30 6.68 10.04 12.42
CA GLU A 30 6.71 11.46 12.80
C GLU A 30 7.66 11.70 13.97
N LEU A 31 7.64 10.84 14.99
CA LEU A 31 8.51 10.95 16.16
C LEU A 31 9.98 10.79 15.75
N ALA A 32 10.30 9.80 14.93
CA ALA A 32 11.67 9.56 14.46
C ALA A 32 12.21 10.78 13.70
N LEU A 33 11.42 11.35 12.79
CA LEU A 33 11.84 12.52 12.01
C LEU A 33 12.01 13.78 12.87
N ARG A 34 11.20 13.94 13.92
CA ARG A 34 11.37 15.05 14.88
C ARG A 34 12.65 14.96 15.68
N VAL A 35 13.04 13.74 16.08
CA VAL A 35 14.32 13.50 16.77
C VAL A 35 15.49 13.93 15.87
N ASP A 36 15.38 13.71 14.56
CA ASP A 36 16.38 14.13 13.57
C ASP A 36 16.28 15.62 13.16
N GLY A 37 15.38 16.39 13.77
CA GLY A 37 15.22 17.84 13.55
C GLY A 37 14.43 18.22 12.30
N TYR A 38 13.73 17.28 11.65
CA TYR A 38 12.89 17.61 10.49
C TYR A 38 11.59 18.32 10.90
N PRO A 39 11.04 19.21 10.06
CA PRO A 39 9.76 19.86 10.32
C PRO A 39 8.62 18.85 10.31
N PRO A 40 7.52 19.12 11.06
CA PRO A 40 6.37 18.22 11.15
C PRO A 40 5.76 17.95 9.77
N PHE A 41 5.30 16.73 9.56
CA PHE A 41 4.58 16.27 8.35
C PHE A 41 5.36 16.35 7.02
N ILE A 42 6.68 16.58 7.05
CA ILE A 42 7.51 16.63 5.82
C ILE A 42 7.46 15.32 5.02
N TRP A 43 7.28 14.20 5.71
CA TRP A 43 7.24 12.86 5.14
C TRP A 43 6.00 12.58 4.27
N ILE A 44 4.88 13.34 4.50
CA ILE A 44 3.64 13.14 3.73
C ILE A 44 3.90 13.29 2.24
N GLY A 45 4.67 14.31 1.83
CA GLY A 45 5.04 14.50 0.43
C GLY A 45 5.85 13.32 -0.15
N SER A 46 6.69 12.70 0.67
CA SER A 46 7.50 11.54 0.25
C SER A 46 6.67 10.27 0.04
N PHE A 47 5.58 10.11 0.79
CA PHE A 47 4.65 9.00 0.64
C PHE A 47 3.54 9.24 -0.39
N MET A 48 3.29 10.49 -0.80
CA MET A 48 2.28 10.80 -1.81
C MET A 48 2.86 10.70 -3.23
N SER A 49 2.95 9.49 -3.73
CA SER A 49 3.37 9.22 -5.12
C SER A 49 2.17 8.79 -5.96
N ILE A 50 1.65 9.72 -6.77
CA ILE A 50 0.53 9.46 -7.69
C ILE A 50 0.86 8.31 -8.66
N PRO A 51 2.05 8.25 -9.31
CA PRO A 51 2.41 7.14 -10.19
C PRO A 51 2.39 5.79 -9.47
N SER A 52 2.94 5.72 -8.25
CA SER A 52 2.95 4.49 -7.44
C SER A 52 1.55 4.01 -7.10
N PHE A 53 0.67 4.94 -6.72
CA PHE A 53 -0.74 4.64 -6.46
C PHE A 53 -1.46 4.12 -7.70
N LEU A 54 -1.26 4.77 -8.86
CA LEU A 54 -1.89 4.36 -10.12
C LEU A 54 -1.43 2.97 -10.58
N ILE A 55 -0.18 2.60 -10.38
CA ILE A 55 0.32 1.25 -10.69
C ILE A 55 -0.42 0.21 -9.86
N VAL A 56 -0.52 0.41 -8.55
CA VAL A 56 -1.22 -0.53 -7.66
C VAL A 56 -2.69 -0.66 -8.03
N VAL A 57 -3.36 0.46 -8.31
CA VAL A 57 -4.78 0.46 -8.72
C VAL A 57 -4.96 -0.21 -10.09
N ALA A 58 -4.05 0.00 -11.05
CA ALA A 58 -4.11 -0.66 -12.35
C ALA A 58 -4.06 -2.18 -12.24
N PHE A 59 -3.25 -2.72 -11.32
CA PHE A 59 -3.19 -4.16 -11.07
C PHE A 59 -4.47 -4.72 -10.43
N SER A 60 -5.28 -3.91 -9.78
CA SER A 60 -6.61 -4.34 -9.32
C SER A 60 -7.55 -4.70 -10.49
N GLY A 61 -7.28 -4.18 -11.68
CA GLY A 61 -7.97 -4.55 -12.92
C GLY A 61 -7.82 -6.04 -13.28
N LEU A 62 -6.73 -6.70 -12.85
CA LEU A 62 -6.55 -8.15 -13.01
C LEU A 62 -7.63 -8.94 -12.27
N THR A 63 -8.00 -8.49 -11.08
CA THR A 63 -9.10 -9.11 -10.31
C THR A 63 -10.42 -9.02 -11.07
N TYR A 64 -10.68 -7.86 -11.70
CA TYR A 64 -11.88 -7.71 -12.54
C TYR A 64 -11.89 -8.68 -13.72
N ALA A 65 -10.74 -8.90 -14.36
CA ALA A 65 -10.61 -9.88 -15.44
C ALA A 65 -10.78 -11.34 -14.97
N LYS A 66 -10.53 -11.62 -13.70
CA LYS A 66 -10.65 -12.97 -13.09
C LYS A 66 -12.00 -13.20 -12.39
N LYS A 67 -12.88 -12.19 -12.32
CA LYS A 67 -14.11 -12.23 -11.50
C LYS A 67 -15.02 -13.44 -11.75
N ASP A 68 -15.05 -13.93 -12.98
CA ASP A 68 -15.89 -15.05 -13.36
C ASP A 68 -15.38 -16.42 -12.85
N LYS A 69 -14.13 -16.45 -12.31
CA LYS A 69 -13.49 -17.67 -11.78
C LYS A 69 -13.62 -17.81 -10.27
N TYR A 70 -14.06 -16.77 -9.57
CA TYR A 70 -14.07 -16.72 -8.11
C TYR A 70 -15.45 -16.34 -7.58
N GLU A 71 -15.83 -16.90 -6.43
CA GLU A 71 -17.03 -16.44 -5.72
C GLU A 71 -16.83 -14.98 -5.23
N PHE A 72 -17.92 -14.23 -5.16
CA PHE A 72 -17.89 -12.83 -4.73
C PHE A 72 -17.14 -12.62 -3.40
N TYR A 73 -17.28 -13.55 -2.45
CA TYR A 73 -16.63 -13.48 -1.14
C TYR A 73 -15.11 -13.69 -1.20
N GLU A 74 -14.60 -14.35 -2.24
CA GLU A 74 -13.18 -14.62 -2.44
C GLU A 74 -12.47 -13.46 -3.16
N LEU A 75 -13.23 -12.64 -3.90
CA LEU A 75 -12.68 -11.53 -4.67
C LEU A 75 -11.87 -10.54 -3.83
N GLY A 76 -12.22 -10.34 -2.56
CA GLY A 76 -11.46 -9.49 -1.65
C GLY A 76 -10.03 -9.98 -1.42
N THR A 77 -9.85 -11.29 -1.28
CA THR A 77 -8.52 -11.91 -1.11
C THR A 77 -7.72 -11.89 -2.42
N VAL A 78 -8.38 -12.14 -3.56
CA VAL A 78 -7.75 -12.06 -4.88
C VAL A 78 -7.31 -10.63 -5.18
N LEU A 79 -8.15 -9.65 -4.88
CA LEU A 79 -7.86 -8.22 -5.07
C LEU A 79 -6.65 -7.78 -4.24
N LYS A 80 -6.57 -8.23 -2.98
CA LYS A 80 -5.38 -8.00 -2.15
C LYS A 80 -4.12 -8.56 -2.80
N GLN A 81 -4.15 -9.81 -3.30
CA GLN A 81 -2.99 -10.44 -3.92
C GLN A 81 -2.56 -9.70 -5.18
N ASP A 82 -3.51 -9.29 -6.02
CA ASP A 82 -3.22 -8.53 -7.24
C ASP A 82 -2.66 -7.12 -6.92
N MET A 83 -3.14 -6.45 -5.88
CA MET A 83 -2.57 -5.18 -5.42
C MET A 83 -1.15 -5.31 -4.86
N ILE A 84 -0.88 -6.37 -4.09
CA ILE A 84 0.48 -6.67 -3.60
C ILE A 84 1.41 -6.97 -4.77
N LEU A 85 0.95 -7.75 -5.76
CA LEU A 85 1.71 -8.02 -6.98
C LEU A 85 2.02 -6.72 -7.73
N GLY A 86 1.05 -5.82 -7.85
CA GLY A 86 1.22 -4.49 -8.42
C GLY A 86 2.27 -3.67 -7.69
N GLY A 87 2.30 -3.75 -6.35
CA GLY A 87 3.33 -3.14 -5.51
C GLY A 87 4.73 -3.66 -5.84
N TRP A 88 4.92 -4.97 -5.96
CA TRP A 88 6.19 -5.58 -6.32
C TRP A 88 6.65 -5.21 -7.73
N ILE A 89 5.76 -5.33 -8.72
CA ILE A 89 6.09 -4.99 -10.12
C ILE A 89 6.40 -3.49 -10.25
N GLY A 90 5.63 -2.63 -9.60
CA GLY A 90 5.90 -1.19 -9.62
C GLY A 90 7.26 -0.84 -8.98
N THR A 91 7.65 -1.55 -7.93
CA THR A 91 8.97 -1.39 -7.31
C THR A 91 10.09 -1.82 -8.28
N ILE A 92 9.92 -2.94 -8.96
CA ILE A 92 10.90 -3.42 -9.96
C ILE A 92 11.01 -2.43 -11.13
N ILE A 93 9.89 -1.95 -11.66
CA ILE A 93 9.87 -0.92 -12.71
C ILE A 93 10.59 0.34 -12.25
N GLY A 94 10.31 0.81 -11.03
CA GLY A 94 10.98 1.98 -10.44
C GLY A 94 12.48 1.80 -10.35
N MET A 95 12.95 0.63 -9.93
CA MET A 95 14.39 0.30 -9.90
C MET A 95 15.01 0.27 -11.29
N ILE A 96 14.35 -0.34 -12.28
CA ILE A 96 14.85 -0.39 -13.67
C ILE A 96 15.00 1.03 -14.23
N LEU A 97 13.97 1.87 -14.06
CA LEU A 97 14.01 3.26 -14.51
C LEU A 97 15.14 4.03 -13.84
N MET A 98 15.30 3.86 -12.52
CA MET A 98 16.37 4.49 -11.75
C MET A 98 17.75 4.13 -12.29
N PHE A 99 18.01 2.84 -12.56
CA PHE A 99 19.30 2.41 -13.10
C PHE A 99 19.52 2.90 -14.54
N ASN A 100 18.50 2.96 -15.38
CA ASN A 100 18.60 3.51 -16.72
C ASN A 100 18.96 5.01 -16.73
N PHE A 101 18.42 5.78 -15.81
CA PHE A 101 18.71 7.21 -15.70
C PHE A 101 20.04 7.52 -14.99
N ALA A 102 20.54 6.58 -14.16
CA ALA A 102 21.80 6.73 -13.46
C ALA A 102 23.05 6.50 -14.35
N ASN A 103 22.87 6.04 -15.59
CA ASN A 103 23.96 5.53 -16.44
C ASN A 103 24.98 6.60 -16.89
N ASN A 104 24.72 7.89 -16.68
CA ASN A 104 25.62 8.96 -17.14
C ASN A 104 26.58 9.53 -16.09
N ASP A 105 26.32 9.34 -14.78
CA ASP A 105 27.22 9.82 -13.70
C ASP A 105 26.85 9.22 -12.34
N ILE A 106 27.16 7.94 -12.12
CA ILE A 106 26.84 7.23 -10.86
C ILE A 106 27.55 7.86 -9.65
N THR A 107 28.72 8.43 -9.84
CA THR A 107 29.52 8.99 -8.74
C THR A 107 29.00 10.34 -8.21
N THR A 108 28.35 11.13 -9.04
CA THR A 108 27.81 12.45 -8.67
C THR A 108 26.35 12.40 -8.19
N ASN A 109 25.63 11.30 -8.44
CA ASN A 109 24.17 11.22 -8.27
C ASN A 109 23.68 10.15 -7.30
N PHE A 110 24.52 9.68 -6.37
CA PHE A 110 24.11 8.67 -5.38
C PHE A 110 22.86 9.09 -4.58
N GLY A 111 22.73 10.37 -4.25
CA GLY A 111 21.54 10.89 -3.58
C GLY A 111 20.27 10.82 -4.45
N VAL A 112 20.39 10.98 -5.76
CA VAL A 112 19.25 10.82 -6.69
C VAL A 112 18.86 9.36 -6.78
N LEU A 113 19.84 8.46 -6.79
CA LEU A 113 19.64 7.03 -6.80
C LEU A 113 18.89 6.55 -5.54
N LEU A 114 19.27 7.01 -4.36
CA LEU A 114 18.58 6.69 -3.11
C LEU A 114 17.14 7.24 -3.08
N ARG A 115 16.90 8.45 -3.58
CA ARG A 115 15.55 9.01 -3.68
C ARG A 115 14.67 8.20 -4.63
N GLY A 116 15.21 7.77 -5.77
CA GLY A 116 14.51 6.90 -6.72
C GLY A 116 14.14 5.54 -6.10
N LEU A 117 15.07 4.94 -5.36
CA LEU A 117 14.83 3.69 -4.63
C LEU A 117 13.73 3.86 -3.57
N ALA A 118 13.79 4.93 -2.79
CA ALA A 118 12.76 5.24 -1.80
C ALA A 118 11.38 5.40 -2.47
N ALA A 119 11.29 6.14 -3.58
CA ALA A 119 10.06 6.31 -4.33
C ALA A 119 9.52 4.97 -4.90
N ALA A 120 10.41 4.09 -5.39
CA ALA A 120 10.02 2.76 -5.85
C ALA A 120 9.45 1.90 -4.70
N MET A 121 10.05 1.95 -3.51
CA MET A 121 9.56 1.21 -2.34
C MET A 121 8.19 1.68 -1.85
N VAL A 122 7.80 2.93 -2.10
CA VAL A 122 6.45 3.44 -1.77
C VAL A 122 5.36 2.65 -2.49
N THR A 123 5.63 2.18 -3.72
CA THR A 123 4.66 1.35 -4.47
C THR A 123 4.36 0.05 -3.74
N LEU A 124 5.39 -0.57 -3.15
CA LEU A 124 5.23 -1.78 -2.33
C LEU A 124 4.36 -1.52 -1.09
N VAL A 125 4.64 -0.41 -0.40
CA VAL A 125 3.87 0.00 0.79
C VAL A 125 2.39 0.18 0.41
N TYR A 126 2.09 0.83 -0.69
CA TYR A 126 0.71 1.00 -1.17
C TYR A 126 0.04 -0.35 -1.47
N GLY A 127 0.74 -1.27 -2.16
CA GLY A 127 0.21 -2.60 -2.46
C GLY A 127 -0.22 -3.34 -1.18
N TYR A 128 0.63 -3.35 -0.17
CA TYR A 128 0.33 -3.99 1.11
C TYR A 128 -0.75 -3.26 1.91
N MET A 129 -0.67 -1.94 2.05
CA MET A 129 -1.63 -1.18 2.86
C MET A 129 -3.03 -1.24 2.25
N ILE A 130 -3.17 -0.87 0.98
CA ILE A 130 -4.46 -0.82 0.31
C ILE A 130 -5.04 -2.23 0.19
N GLY A 131 -4.23 -3.22 -0.21
CA GLY A 131 -4.67 -4.60 -0.33
C GLY A 131 -5.22 -5.17 0.99
N ASN A 132 -4.55 -4.93 2.11
CA ASN A 132 -5.05 -5.38 3.43
C ASN A 132 -6.31 -4.65 3.87
N ILE A 133 -6.42 -3.35 3.61
CA ILE A 133 -7.63 -2.57 3.92
C ILE A 133 -8.82 -3.11 3.12
N VAL A 134 -8.64 -3.30 1.81
CA VAL A 134 -9.68 -3.80 0.92
C VAL A 134 -10.15 -5.20 1.35
N GLU A 135 -9.22 -6.14 1.60
CA GLU A 135 -9.59 -7.47 2.08
C GLU A 135 -10.36 -7.42 3.41
N SER A 136 -9.97 -6.53 4.31
CA SER A 136 -10.60 -6.40 5.63
C SER A 136 -12.00 -5.82 5.55
N CYS A 137 -12.25 -4.94 4.59
CA CYS A 137 -13.55 -4.33 4.34
C CYS A 137 -14.46 -5.21 3.48
N TRP A 138 -13.91 -6.25 2.83
CA TRP A 138 -14.69 -7.11 1.94
C TRP A 138 -15.63 -8.04 2.73
N PRO A 139 -16.87 -8.21 2.27
CA PRO A 139 -17.82 -9.11 2.93
C PRO A 139 -17.30 -10.54 2.88
N LYS A 140 -17.39 -11.25 4.02
CA LYS A 140 -16.98 -12.65 4.14
C LYS A 140 -18.23 -13.53 4.23
N LYS A 141 -18.16 -14.74 3.62
CA LYS A 141 -19.23 -15.74 3.74
C LYS A 141 -19.39 -16.08 5.23
N THR A 142 -20.56 -15.79 5.79
CA THR A 142 -20.94 -16.28 7.13
C THR A 142 -21.29 -17.75 7.00
N VAL A 143 -20.47 -18.61 7.60
CA VAL A 143 -20.77 -20.05 7.79
C VAL A 143 -21.76 -20.22 8.93
#